data_2ab73ff9a539e5b8b202aabd432b7f8a
#
_entry.id   2ab73ff9a539e5b8b202aabd432b7f8a
#
_cell.length_a   1.000
_cell.length_b   1.000
_cell.length_c   1.000
_cell.angle_alpha   90.00
_cell.angle_beta   90.00
_cell.angle_gamma   90.00
#
_symmetry.space_group_name_H-M   'P 1'
#
loop_
_entity.id
_entity.type
_entity.pdbx_description
1 polymer ?
#
loop_
_entity_poly.entity_id
_entity_poly.type
_entity_poly.pdbx_seq_one_letter_code
_entity_poly.pdbx_strand_id
1 'polypeptide(L)'
;AVLRELAARAGLPTVPVPHYVPSGVVNAFATGSKHHAAIALTDGLLRSLTPRELTGVLGHEIAHIANEDLRVMGLADSISRLTHLLALLGQLAIVLSLPTLLLGVTEVNWPALLLLAVAPQLALLAQLGLSRVREFDADRLAAELTGDPHGLASALAKIERVSRSWRAWLLPGWGNPEPSWLRTHPATAERIERLLELAPPPAMPPFPSARFDPEVTVSPRPPRWRTGGLWR
;
A
#
# COMPACT_ATOMS: atom_id res chain seq x y z
N ALA A 1 -19.57 -8.73 -9.95
CA ALA A 1 -20.69 -8.12 -9.21
C ALA A 1 -20.16 -7.18 -8.11
N VAL A 2 -19.41 -7.67 -7.10
CA VAL A 2 -18.91 -6.90 -5.93
C VAL A 2 -18.13 -5.65 -6.33
N LEU A 3 -17.09 -5.77 -7.19
CA LEU A 3 -16.28 -4.63 -7.64
C LEU A 3 -17.10 -3.53 -8.32
N ARG A 4 -18.12 -3.91 -9.09
CA ARG A 4 -19.00 -2.93 -9.76
C ARG A 4 -19.81 -2.13 -8.74
N GLU A 5 -20.35 -2.82 -7.74
CA GLU A 5 -21.12 -2.20 -6.68
C GLU A 5 -20.26 -1.26 -5.83
N LEU A 6 -19.09 -1.73 -5.38
CA LEU A 6 -18.15 -0.91 -4.60
C LEU A 6 -17.66 0.32 -5.39
N ALA A 7 -17.34 0.15 -6.67
CA ALA A 7 -16.92 1.24 -7.55
C ALA A 7 -18.05 2.29 -7.72
N ALA A 8 -19.29 1.84 -7.88
CA ALA A 8 -20.46 2.73 -7.96
C ALA A 8 -20.67 3.51 -6.65
N ARG A 9 -20.61 2.83 -5.51
CA ARG A 9 -20.71 3.47 -4.18
C ARG A 9 -19.61 4.48 -3.92
N ALA A 10 -18.38 4.18 -4.39
CA ALA A 10 -17.23 5.07 -4.28
C ALA A 10 -17.25 6.23 -5.31
N GLY A 11 -18.25 6.29 -6.19
CA GLY A 11 -18.34 7.32 -7.24
C GLY A 11 -17.24 7.22 -8.29
N LEU A 12 -16.66 6.04 -8.51
CA LEU A 12 -15.63 5.88 -9.53
C LEU A 12 -16.23 5.94 -10.94
N PRO A 13 -15.61 6.67 -11.88
CA PRO A 13 -16.10 6.78 -13.27
C PRO A 13 -15.98 5.46 -14.04
N THR A 14 -15.07 4.59 -13.63
CA THR A 14 -14.86 3.27 -14.25
C THR A 14 -14.67 2.19 -13.19
N VAL A 15 -15.11 0.99 -13.51
CA VAL A 15 -14.91 -0.17 -12.62
C VAL A 15 -13.47 -0.68 -12.77
N PRO A 16 -12.70 -0.79 -11.69
CA PRO A 16 -11.35 -1.35 -11.75
C PRO A 16 -11.33 -2.78 -12.32
N VAL A 17 -10.33 -3.07 -13.15
CA VAL A 17 -10.17 -4.39 -13.75
C VAL A 17 -9.48 -5.34 -12.77
N PRO A 18 -10.10 -6.46 -12.36
CA PRO A 18 -9.46 -7.41 -11.48
C PRO A 18 -8.43 -8.24 -12.25
N HIS A 19 -7.24 -8.38 -11.67
CA HIS A 19 -6.17 -9.23 -12.18
C HIS A 19 -5.81 -10.32 -11.16
N TYR A 20 -5.73 -11.54 -11.65
CA TYR A 20 -5.25 -12.66 -10.86
C TYR A 20 -3.72 -12.77 -10.92
N VAL A 21 -3.08 -12.91 -9.77
CA VAL A 21 -1.63 -13.12 -9.65
C VAL A 21 -1.36 -14.49 -9.04
N PRO A 22 -0.72 -15.43 -9.78
CA PRO A 22 -0.40 -16.78 -9.29
C PRO A 22 0.76 -16.73 -8.28
N SER A 23 0.46 -16.29 -7.07
CA SER A 23 1.41 -16.17 -5.96
C SER A 23 0.79 -16.66 -4.67
N GLY A 24 1.53 -17.45 -3.89
CA GLY A 24 1.12 -17.90 -2.56
C GLY A 24 1.16 -16.82 -1.48
N VAL A 25 1.72 -15.65 -1.78
CA VAL A 25 1.71 -14.49 -0.86
C VAL A 25 0.28 -14.00 -0.71
N VAL A 26 -0.13 -13.66 0.52
CA VAL A 26 -1.47 -13.10 0.80
C VAL A 26 -1.41 -11.60 0.58
N ASN A 27 -1.83 -11.12 -0.59
CA ASN A 27 -1.75 -9.71 -0.96
C ASN A 27 -2.83 -9.30 -1.97
N ALA A 28 -3.26 -8.01 -1.87
CA ALA A 28 -3.98 -7.29 -2.90
C ALA A 28 -3.31 -5.92 -3.09
N PHE A 29 -3.41 -5.35 -4.27
CA PHE A 29 -2.98 -3.97 -4.50
C PHE A 29 -3.70 -3.37 -5.69
N ALA A 30 -4.00 -2.07 -5.58
CA ALA A 30 -4.53 -1.27 -6.66
C ALA A 30 -3.41 -0.59 -7.44
N THR A 31 -3.66 -0.31 -8.72
CA THR A 31 -2.77 0.47 -9.57
C THR A 31 -3.58 1.29 -10.58
N GLY A 32 -2.99 2.37 -11.08
CA GLY A 32 -3.61 3.22 -12.08
C GLY A 32 -4.22 4.51 -11.51
N SER A 33 -5.32 4.97 -12.09
CA SER A 33 -6.01 6.21 -11.71
C SER A 33 -7.52 5.98 -11.67
N LYS A 34 -8.31 6.97 -11.21
CA LYS A 34 -9.78 6.88 -11.18
C LYS A 34 -10.41 6.43 -12.50
N HIS A 35 -9.81 6.79 -13.63
CA HIS A 35 -10.33 6.47 -14.97
C HIS A 35 -9.81 5.14 -15.53
N HIS A 36 -8.63 4.70 -15.08
CA HIS A 36 -7.99 3.48 -15.56
C HIS A 36 -7.30 2.81 -14.37
N ALA A 37 -8.06 2.02 -13.62
CA ALA A 37 -7.56 1.31 -12.45
C ALA A 37 -7.62 -0.20 -12.66
N ALA A 38 -6.69 -0.88 -12.02
CA ALA A 38 -6.67 -2.33 -11.90
C ALA A 38 -6.43 -2.71 -10.43
N ILE A 39 -7.01 -3.84 -10.01
CA ILE A 39 -6.78 -4.42 -8.70
C ILE A 39 -6.21 -5.81 -8.90
N ALA A 40 -5.00 -6.03 -8.42
CA ALA A 40 -4.34 -7.32 -8.46
C ALA A 40 -4.66 -8.11 -7.17
N LEU A 41 -5.05 -9.38 -7.33
CA LEU A 41 -5.39 -10.28 -6.24
C LEU A 41 -4.54 -11.54 -6.36
N THR A 42 -3.83 -11.87 -5.31
CA THR A 42 -3.00 -13.08 -5.29
C THR A 42 -3.81 -14.33 -4.98
N ASP A 43 -3.34 -15.47 -5.46
CA ASP A 43 -3.92 -16.78 -5.16
C ASP A 43 -3.95 -17.05 -3.65
N GLY A 44 -2.86 -16.70 -2.95
CA GLY A 44 -2.79 -16.81 -1.49
C GLY A 44 -3.87 -16.01 -0.76
N LEU A 45 -4.20 -14.79 -1.22
CA LEU A 45 -5.28 -13.99 -0.67
C LEU A 45 -6.64 -14.65 -0.91
N LEU A 46 -6.91 -15.05 -2.15
CA LEU A 46 -8.19 -15.63 -2.54
C LEU A 46 -8.50 -16.93 -1.81
N ARG A 47 -7.48 -17.73 -1.48
CA ARG A 47 -7.63 -18.95 -0.69
C ARG A 47 -7.74 -18.71 0.82
N SER A 48 -7.16 -17.62 1.32
CA SER A 48 -7.09 -17.35 2.75
C SER A 48 -8.33 -16.63 3.29
N LEU A 49 -8.97 -15.80 2.48
CA LEU A 49 -10.07 -14.96 2.90
C LEU A 49 -11.44 -15.53 2.52
N THR A 50 -12.41 -15.33 3.42
CA THR A 50 -13.82 -15.54 3.11
C THR A 50 -14.34 -14.47 2.15
N PRO A 51 -15.45 -14.69 1.44
CA PRO A 51 -16.07 -13.68 0.58
C PRO A 51 -16.36 -12.35 1.30
N ARG A 52 -16.75 -12.40 2.57
CA ARG A 52 -16.98 -11.23 3.41
C ARG A 52 -15.71 -10.44 3.65
N GLU A 53 -14.64 -11.10 4.05
CA GLU A 53 -13.30 -10.53 4.27
C GLU A 53 -12.72 -9.96 2.97
N LEU A 54 -12.85 -10.69 1.87
CA LEU A 54 -12.42 -10.25 0.55
C LEU A 54 -13.16 -8.98 0.10
N THR A 55 -14.46 -8.87 0.40
CA THR A 55 -15.24 -7.65 0.11
C THR A 55 -14.68 -6.46 0.87
N GLY A 56 -14.30 -6.63 2.14
CA GLY A 56 -13.63 -5.60 2.93
C GLY A 56 -12.30 -5.13 2.30
N VAL A 57 -11.46 -6.08 1.90
CA VAL A 57 -10.17 -5.77 1.21
C VAL A 57 -10.41 -5.06 -0.13
N LEU A 58 -11.37 -5.52 -0.92
CA LEU A 58 -11.72 -4.84 -2.18
C LEU A 58 -12.25 -3.42 -1.95
N GLY A 59 -13.02 -3.20 -0.89
CA GLY A 59 -13.46 -1.88 -0.47
C GLY A 59 -12.28 -0.96 -0.14
N HIS A 60 -11.28 -1.48 0.55
CA HIS A 60 -10.05 -0.78 0.90
C HIS A 60 -9.21 -0.41 -0.35
N GLU A 61 -9.03 -1.33 -1.29
CA GLU A 61 -8.35 -1.03 -2.55
C GLU A 61 -9.08 0.01 -3.40
N ILE A 62 -10.41 -0.06 -3.43
CA ILE A 62 -11.25 0.94 -4.11
C ILE A 62 -11.16 2.30 -3.42
N ALA A 63 -11.08 2.34 -2.09
CA ALA A 63 -10.89 3.58 -1.35
C ALA A 63 -9.57 4.28 -1.75
N HIS A 64 -8.48 3.56 -1.90
CA HIS A 64 -7.21 4.11 -2.40
C HIS A 64 -7.33 4.69 -3.81
N ILE A 65 -8.08 4.04 -4.70
CA ILE A 65 -8.34 4.57 -6.05
C ILE A 65 -9.20 5.85 -5.96
N ALA A 66 -10.26 5.83 -5.16
CA ALA A 66 -11.18 6.96 -5.00
C ALA A 66 -10.51 8.19 -4.36
N ASN A 67 -9.58 7.99 -3.46
CA ASN A 67 -8.80 9.04 -2.80
C ASN A 67 -7.59 9.52 -3.62
N GLU A 68 -7.29 8.88 -4.76
CA GLU A 68 -6.07 9.10 -5.57
C GLU A 68 -4.76 8.91 -4.79
N ASP A 69 -4.76 8.02 -3.79
CA ASP A 69 -3.63 7.80 -2.89
C ASP A 69 -2.36 7.41 -3.64
N LEU A 70 -2.49 6.66 -4.74
CA LEU A 70 -1.37 6.27 -5.60
C LEU A 70 -0.61 7.50 -6.16
N ARG A 71 -1.33 8.58 -6.52
CA ARG A 71 -0.70 9.82 -6.98
C ARG A 71 -0.01 10.57 -5.85
N VAL A 72 -0.68 10.67 -4.71
CA VAL A 72 -0.14 11.38 -3.53
C VAL A 72 1.10 10.68 -3.01
N MET A 73 1.04 9.35 -2.87
CA MET A 73 2.19 8.55 -2.42
C MET A 73 3.33 8.54 -3.43
N GLY A 74 3.02 8.50 -4.73
CA GLY A 74 4.02 8.61 -5.79
C GLY A 74 4.76 9.95 -5.79
N LEU A 75 4.04 11.05 -5.51
CA LEU A 75 4.65 12.37 -5.35
C LEU A 75 5.53 12.42 -4.08
N ALA A 76 5.05 11.90 -2.97
CA ALA A 76 5.81 11.84 -1.72
C ALA A 76 7.10 11.01 -1.88
N ASP A 77 7.03 9.85 -2.58
CA ASP A 77 8.19 9.04 -2.90
C ASP A 77 9.19 9.79 -3.80
N SER A 78 8.71 10.51 -4.80
CA SER A 78 9.55 11.32 -5.70
C SER A 78 10.28 12.43 -4.95
N ILE A 79 9.58 13.11 -4.03
CA ILE A 79 10.18 14.16 -3.16
C ILE A 79 11.25 13.52 -2.26
N SER A 80 10.96 12.37 -1.63
CA SER A 80 11.91 11.66 -0.79
C SER A 80 13.17 11.24 -1.57
N ARG A 81 13.01 10.70 -2.77
CA ARG A 81 14.15 10.33 -3.65
C ARG A 81 15.00 11.54 -4.02
N LEU A 82 14.37 12.65 -4.38
CA LEU A 82 15.07 13.89 -4.68
C LEU A 82 15.85 14.40 -3.47
N THR A 83 15.23 14.39 -2.29
CA THR A 83 15.87 14.81 -1.04
C THR A 83 17.10 13.92 -0.71
N HIS A 84 16.97 12.60 -0.89
CA HIS A 84 18.11 11.68 -0.71
C HIS A 84 19.22 11.91 -1.72
N LEU A 85 18.89 12.18 -2.99
CA LEU A 85 19.88 12.49 -4.03
C LEU A 85 20.63 13.77 -3.70
N LEU A 86 19.94 14.84 -3.31
CA LEU A 86 20.55 16.09 -2.91
C LEU A 86 21.45 15.92 -1.68
N ALA A 87 21.03 15.11 -0.70
CA ALA A 87 21.85 14.79 0.47
C ALA A 87 23.12 14.03 0.08
N LEU A 88 23.02 13.06 -0.83
CA LEU A 88 24.18 12.32 -1.34
C LEU A 88 25.16 13.23 -2.08
N LEU A 89 24.66 14.10 -2.97
CA LEU A 89 25.50 15.06 -3.68
C LEU A 89 26.19 16.04 -2.72
N GLY A 90 25.49 16.50 -1.69
CA GLY A 90 26.07 17.34 -0.65
C GLY A 90 27.13 16.63 0.16
N GLN A 91 26.92 15.36 0.54
CA GLN A 91 27.91 14.53 1.22
C GLN A 91 29.17 14.35 0.36
N LEU A 92 28.99 14.08 -0.94
CA LEU A 92 30.10 13.98 -1.88
C LEU A 92 30.88 15.30 -1.97
N ALA A 93 30.20 16.44 -2.06
CA ALA A 93 30.83 17.76 -2.09
C ALA A 93 31.64 18.03 -0.82
N ILE A 94 31.16 17.63 0.35
CA ILE A 94 31.88 17.72 1.62
C ILE A 94 33.18 16.88 1.58
N VAL A 95 33.06 15.63 1.14
CA VAL A 95 34.25 14.75 1.04
C VAL A 95 35.28 15.32 0.10
N LEU A 96 34.86 15.87 -1.05
CA LEU A 96 35.79 16.48 -2.03
C LEU A 96 36.41 17.79 -1.51
N SER A 97 35.74 18.52 -0.62
CA SER A 97 36.25 19.75 -0.01
C SER A 97 37.06 19.50 1.26
N LEU A 98 37.20 18.25 1.70
CA LEU A 98 37.95 17.92 2.92
C LEU A 98 39.40 18.45 2.94
N PRO A 99 40.19 18.37 1.87
CA PRO A 99 41.53 18.92 1.85
C PRO A 99 41.57 20.43 2.10
N THR A 100 40.69 21.20 1.50
CA THR A 100 40.61 22.66 1.67
C THR A 100 40.10 23.07 3.06
N LEU A 101 39.21 22.25 3.65
CA LEU A 101 38.75 22.38 5.04
C LEU A 101 39.92 22.15 6.02
N LEU A 102 40.73 21.11 5.82
CA LEU A 102 41.88 20.81 6.70
C LEU A 102 42.96 21.86 6.63
N LEU A 103 43.11 22.52 5.47
CA LEU A 103 44.06 23.62 5.28
C LEU A 103 43.52 24.98 5.78
N GLY A 104 42.30 25.03 6.32
CA GLY A 104 41.69 26.27 6.81
C GLY A 104 41.35 27.28 5.72
N VAL A 105 41.26 26.84 4.46
CA VAL A 105 40.98 27.71 3.30
C VAL A 105 39.51 27.99 3.14
N THR A 106 38.65 27.08 3.66
CA THR A 106 37.18 27.17 3.56
C THR A 106 36.52 27.19 4.92
N GLU A 107 35.52 28.04 5.09
CA GLU A 107 34.67 28.07 6.29
C GLU A 107 33.54 27.02 6.18
N VAL A 108 33.24 26.38 7.31
CA VAL A 108 32.18 25.36 7.40
C VAL A 108 30.84 26.05 7.66
N ASN A 109 29.88 25.88 6.77
CA ASN A 109 28.49 26.29 6.99
C ASN A 109 27.76 25.20 7.79
N TRP A 110 27.84 25.24 9.12
CA TRP A 110 27.24 24.27 10.02
C TRP A 110 25.70 24.12 9.85
N PRO A 111 24.91 25.22 9.67
CA PRO A 111 23.48 25.11 9.37
C PRO A 111 23.18 24.34 8.10
N ALA A 112 23.95 24.54 7.04
CA ALA A 112 23.77 23.81 5.79
C ALA A 112 24.07 22.31 5.95
N LEU A 113 25.12 21.97 6.67
CA LEU A 113 25.46 20.58 7.00
C LEU A 113 24.40 19.89 7.83
N LEU A 114 23.88 20.58 8.83
CA LEU A 114 22.78 20.07 9.67
C LEU A 114 21.52 19.82 8.82
N LEU A 115 21.15 20.78 7.96
CA LEU A 115 20.01 20.60 7.06
C LEU A 115 20.20 19.41 6.14
N LEU A 116 21.40 19.28 5.55
CA LEU A 116 21.75 18.16 4.67
C LEU A 116 21.62 16.80 5.37
N ALA A 117 22.03 16.73 6.64
CA ALA A 117 21.96 15.51 7.43
C ALA A 117 20.54 15.15 7.87
N VAL A 118 19.70 16.16 8.17
CA VAL A 118 18.37 15.94 8.80
C VAL A 118 17.24 15.88 7.78
N ALA A 119 17.36 16.58 6.63
CA ALA A 119 16.29 16.67 5.64
C ALA A 119 15.77 15.32 5.13
N PRO A 120 16.61 14.30 4.81
CA PRO A 120 16.12 12.99 4.39
C PRO A 120 15.29 12.28 5.47
N GLN A 121 15.68 12.43 6.74
CA GLN A 121 14.97 11.83 7.88
C GLN A 121 13.60 12.49 8.08
N LEU A 122 13.54 13.83 7.95
CA LEU A 122 12.28 14.56 8.02
C LEU A 122 11.35 14.18 6.85
N ALA A 123 11.89 14.05 5.63
CA ALA A 123 11.14 13.61 4.47
C ALA A 123 10.56 12.19 4.69
N LEU A 124 11.37 11.27 5.22
CA LEU A 124 10.93 9.91 5.55
C LEU A 124 9.83 9.92 6.62
N LEU A 125 9.99 10.68 7.70
CA LEU A 125 8.97 10.79 8.77
C LEU A 125 7.65 11.38 8.23
N ALA A 126 7.74 12.41 7.39
CA ALA A 126 6.58 13.00 6.74
C ALA A 126 5.86 11.99 5.82
N GLN A 127 6.61 11.22 5.05
CA GLN A 127 6.08 10.16 4.19
C GLN A 127 5.39 9.05 4.99
N LEU A 128 5.99 8.61 6.10
CA LEU A 128 5.39 7.62 6.99
C LEU A 128 4.11 8.15 7.66
N GLY A 129 4.12 9.42 8.09
CA GLY A 129 2.93 10.07 8.64
C GLY A 129 1.79 10.15 7.61
N LEU A 130 2.11 10.57 6.40
CA LEU A 130 1.14 10.64 5.30
C LEU A 130 0.56 9.26 4.98
N SER A 131 1.41 8.24 4.89
CA SER A 131 0.98 6.86 4.65
C SER A 131 -0.01 6.39 5.71
N ARG A 132 0.25 6.65 7.00
CA ARG A 132 -0.67 6.27 8.10
C ARG A 132 -2.04 6.93 7.95
N VAL A 133 -2.08 8.23 7.69
CA VAL A 133 -3.35 8.96 7.51
C VAL A 133 -4.15 8.36 6.37
N ARG A 134 -3.50 8.09 5.23
CA ARG A 134 -4.14 7.50 4.04
C ARG A 134 -4.69 6.12 4.30
N GLU A 135 -3.99 5.29 5.07
CA GLU A 135 -4.49 3.97 5.46
C GLU A 135 -5.76 4.06 6.32
N PHE A 136 -5.79 4.96 7.31
CA PHE A 136 -6.99 5.15 8.13
C PHE A 136 -8.16 5.73 7.33
N ASP A 137 -7.91 6.64 6.41
CA ASP A 137 -8.94 7.17 5.51
C ASP A 137 -9.49 6.06 4.59
N ALA A 138 -8.61 5.20 4.06
CA ALA A 138 -9.01 4.07 3.22
C ALA A 138 -9.81 3.02 4.01
N ASP A 139 -9.41 2.72 5.25
CA ASP A 139 -10.13 1.81 6.14
C ASP A 139 -11.52 2.33 6.47
N ARG A 140 -11.62 3.62 6.80
CA ARG A 140 -12.89 4.28 7.08
C ARG A 140 -13.82 4.23 5.86
N LEU A 141 -13.31 4.64 4.69
CA LEU A 141 -14.10 4.62 3.46
C LEU A 141 -14.50 3.18 3.09
N ALA A 142 -13.61 2.20 3.25
CA ALA A 142 -13.93 0.80 3.04
C ALA A 142 -15.09 0.32 3.94
N ALA A 143 -15.06 0.71 5.22
CA ALA A 143 -16.14 0.41 6.16
C ALA A 143 -17.47 1.07 5.73
N GLU A 144 -17.42 2.31 5.25
CA GLU A 144 -18.60 3.02 4.73
C GLU A 144 -19.14 2.36 3.45
N LEU A 145 -18.27 1.99 2.50
CA LEU A 145 -18.63 1.37 1.22
C LEU A 145 -19.25 -0.02 1.40
N THR A 146 -18.70 -0.81 2.31
CA THR A 146 -19.14 -2.19 2.56
C THR A 146 -20.27 -2.29 3.58
N GLY A 147 -20.39 -1.32 4.47
CA GLY A 147 -21.28 -1.38 5.65
C GLY A 147 -20.81 -2.41 6.69
N ASP A 148 -19.55 -2.90 6.59
CA ASP A 148 -19.06 -4.00 7.41
C ASP A 148 -17.60 -3.80 7.84
N PRO A 149 -17.33 -2.94 8.85
CA PRO A 149 -15.99 -2.73 9.39
C PRO A 149 -15.38 -4.01 9.98
N HIS A 150 -16.22 -4.92 10.52
CA HIS A 150 -15.75 -6.18 11.09
C HIS A 150 -15.18 -7.13 10.02
N GLY A 151 -15.73 -7.11 8.79
CA GLY A 151 -15.21 -7.91 7.67
C GLY A 151 -13.79 -7.51 7.32
N LEU A 152 -13.51 -6.21 7.21
CA LEU A 152 -12.16 -5.70 6.97
C LEU A 152 -11.22 -5.96 8.16
N ALA A 153 -11.66 -5.72 9.39
CA ALA A 153 -10.87 -5.98 10.59
C ALA A 153 -10.45 -7.47 10.68
N SER A 154 -11.37 -8.40 10.40
CA SER A 154 -11.09 -9.84 10.33
C SER A 154 -10.08 -10.17 9.23
N ALA A 155 -10.23 -9.57 8.04
CA ALA A 155 -9.30 -9.75 6.93
C ALA A 155 -7.88 -9.32 7.32
N LEU A 156 -7.72 -8.11 7.90
CA LEU A 156 -6.44 -7.59 8.35
C LEU A 156 -5.77 -8.50 9.39
N ALA A 157 -6.52 -8.96 10.39
CA ALA A 157 -6.01 -9.89 11.40
C ALA A 157 -5.52 -11.21 10.77
N LYS A 158 -6.24 -11.72 9.78
CA LYS A 158 -5.89 -12.96 9.08
C LYS A 158 -4.67 -12.80 8.19
N ILE A 159 -4.60 -11.70 7.41
CA ILE A 159 -3.45 -11.36 6.57
C ILE A 159 -2.19 -11.24 7.42
N GLU A 160 -2.25 -10.53 8.54
CA GLU A 160 -1.12 -10.39 9.44
C GLU A 160 -0.66 -11.72 10.03
N ARG A 161 -1.58 -12.57 10.45
CA ARG A 161 -1.26 -13.90 10.99
C ARG A 161 -0.51 -14.76 9.97
N VAL A 162 -1.00 -14.80 8.74
CA VAL A 162 -0.35 -15.57 7.65
C VAL A 162 1.03 -14.98 7.33
N SER A 163 1.14 -13.66 7.24
CA SER A 163 2.41 -12.97 6.99
C SER A 163 3.45 -13.25 8.08
N ARG A 164 3.05 -13.29 9.36
CA ARG A 164 3.94 -13.66 10.48
C ARG A 164 4.42 -15.10 10.40
N SER A 165 3.54 -16.04 10.05
CA SER A 165 3.89 -17.46 9.92
C SER A 165 4.93 -17.69 8.82
N TRP A 166 4.78 -17.06 7.68
CA TRP A 166 5.73 -17.12 6.57
C TRP A 166 7.10 -16.54 6.96
N ARG A 167 7.12 -15.44 7.69
CA ARG A 167 8.34 -14.79 8.17
C ARG A 167 9.12 -15.67 9.15
N ALA A 168 8.42 -16.27 10.11
CA ALA A 168 9.04 -17.16 11.09
C ALA A 168 9.66 -18.41 10.44
N TRP A 169 9.10 -18.85 9.31
CA TRP A 169 9.59 -20.05 8.61
C TRP A 169 10.78 -19.74 7.68
N LEU A 170 10.80 -18.60 7.00
CA LEU A 170 11.84 -18.26 6.02
C LEU A 170 13.12 -17.69 6.65
N LEU A 171 13.06 -17.03 7.80
CA LEU A 171 14.19 -16.31 8.38
C LEU A 171 14.17 -16.35 9.91
N PRO A 172 14.48 -17.50 10.53
CA PRO A 172 14.67 -17.52 11.97
C PRO A 172 15.90 -16.69 12.32
N GLY A 173 15.69 -15.47 12.81
CA GLY A 173 16.73 -14.58 13.36
C GLY A 173 17.25 -13.45 12.47
N TRP A 174 16.81 -13.29 11.24
CA TRP A 174 17.16 -12.13 10.41
C TRP A 174 16.00 -11.12 10.37
N GLY A 175 16.35 -9.85 10.62
CA GLY A 175 15.41 -8.74 10.58
C GLY A 175 14.67 -8.68 9.24
N ASN A 176 13.42 -8.75 9.35
CA ASN A 176 12.30 -8.76 8.44
C ASN A 176 12.52 -8.08 7.07
N PRO A 177 12.59 -8.80 5.96
CA PRO A 177 12.18 -8.24 4.69
C PRO A 177 10.65 -8.18 4.70
N GLU A 178 10.10 -7.13 5.33
CA GLU A 178 8.67 -6.86 5.21
C GLU A 178 8.34 -6.66 3.74
N PRO A 179 7.27 -7.28 3.21
CA PRO A 179 6.73 -6.89 1.92
C PRO A 179 6.58 -5.36 1.89
N SER A 180 6.88 -4.72 0.77
CA SER A 180 6.97 -3.25 0.66
C SER A 180 5.75 -2.51 1.22
N TRP A 181 4.58 -3.11 1.15
CA TRP A 181 3.33 -2.58 1.69
C TRP A 181 3.21 -2.65 3.22
N LEU A 182 3.86 -3.61 3.89
CA LEU A 182 3.90 -3.69 5.35
C LEU A 182 4.80 -2.61 5.98
N ARG A 183 5.78 -2.08 5.24
CA ARG A 183 6.66 -1.01 5.74
C ARG A 183 6.00 0.36 5.76
N THR A 184 5.00 0.57 4.92
CA THR A 184 4.30 1.84 4.79
C THR A 184 2.98 1.90 5.57
N HIS A 185 2.48 0.76 6.08
CA HIS A 185 1.21 0.72 6.79
C HIS A 185 1.40 0.87 8.32
N PRO A 186 0.47 1.55 9.01
CA PRO A 186 0.41 1.57 10.47
C PRO A 186 0.25 0.16 11.03
N ALA A 187 0.56 -0.01 12.32
CA ALA A 187 0.39 -1.31 12.98
C ALA A 187 -1.04 -1.83 12.75
N THR A 188 -1.15 -3.07 12.27
CA THR A 188 -2.46 -3.70 11.96
C THR A 188 -3.39 -3.68 13.17
N ALA A 189 -2.84 -3.78 14.39
CA ALA A 189 -3.61 -3.69 15.63
C ALA A 189 -4.34 -2.34 15.77
N GLU A 190 -3.67 -1.22 15.48
CA GLU A 190 -4.27 0.12 15.55
C GLU A 190 -5.38 0.30 14.50
N ARG A 191 -5.18 -0.23 13.29
CA ARG A 191 -6.20 -0.21 12.23
C ARG A 191 -7.44 -1.01 12.65
N ILE A 192 -7.24 -2.22 13.21
CA ILE A 192 -8.33 -3.07 13.69
C ILE A 192 -9.10 -2.36 14.80
N GLU A 193 -8.40 -1.78 15.80
CA GLU A 193 -9.04 -1.06 16.90
C GLU A 193 -9.93 0.07 16.38
N ARG A 194 -9.41 0.92 15.49
CA ARG A 194 -10.19 2.01 14.88
C ARG A 194 -11.37 1.53 14.05
N LEU A 195 -11.22 0.43 13.31
CA LEU A 195 -12.34 -0.16 12.57
C LEU A 195 -13.45 -0.65 13.48
N LEU A 196 -13.09 -1.22 14.65
CA LEU A 196 -14.06 -1.72 15.63
C LEU A 196 -14.75 -0.58 16.41
N GLU A 197 -14.12 0.59 16.49
CA GLU A 197 -14.71 1.80 17.09
C GLU A 197 -15.68 2.52 16.14
N LEU A 198 -15.60 2.26 14.84
CA LEU A 198 -16.55 2.85 13.90
C LEU A 198 -17.95 2.37 14.27
N ALA A 199 -18.81 3.33 14.64
CA ALA A 199 -20.23 3.04 14.81
C ALA A 199 -20.75 2.38 13.54
N PRO A 200 -21.66 1.37 13.63
CA PRO A 200 -22.24 0.77 12.45
C PRO A 200 -22.81 1.89 11.57
N PRO A 201 -22.42 1.98 10.29
CA PRO A 201 -22.93 3.00 9.40
C PRO A 201 -24.47 2.90 9.37
N PRO A 202 -25.19 4.01 9.16
CA PRO A 202 -26.63 3.98 8.99
C PRO A 202 -26.95 2.90 7.97
N ALA A 203 -27.85 1.99 8.31
CA ALA A 203 -28.09 0.70 7.64
C ALA A 203 -28.10 0.83 6.11
N MET A 204 -26.95 0.66 5.50
CA MET A 204 -26.90 0.35 4.08
C MET A 204 -27.47 -1.06 3.89
N PRO A 205 -28.26 -1.29 2.85
CA PRO A 205 -28.77 -2.62 2.59
C PRO A 205 -27.59 -3.62 2.56
N PRO A 206 -27.74 -4.80 3.17
CA PRO A 206 -26.68 -5.78 3.22
C PRO A 206 -26.17 -6.03 1.79
N PHE A 207 -24.86 -6.12 1.66
CA PHE A 207 -24.24 -6.47 0.39
C PHE A 207 -24.94 -7.75 -0.11
N PRO A 208 -25.47 -7.76 -1.34
CA PRO A 208 -26.03 -8.99 -1.86
C PRO A 208 -24.95 -10.05 -1.70
N SER A 209 -25.27 -11.14 -0.97
CA SER A 209 -24.36 -12.26 -0.78
C SER A 209 -23.91 -12.69 -2.17
N ALA A 210 -22.79 -12.14 -2.62
CA ALA A 210 -22.25 -12.45 -3.94
C ALA A 210 -21.92 -13.93 -3.90
N ARG A 211 -22.72 -14.74 -4.56
CA ARG A 211 -22.26 -16.03 -5.01
C ARG A 211 -21.11 -15.70 -5.93
N PHE A 212 -19.89 -15.85 -5.42
CA PHE A 212 -18.73 -15.93 -6.27
C PHE A 212 -18.98 -17.17 -7.12
N ASP A 213 -19.39 -16.92 -8.35
CA ASP A 213 -19.64 -17.99 -9.31
C ASP A 213 -18.28 -18.69 -9.52
N PRO A 214 -18.12 -19.95 -9.13
CA PRO A 214 -16.87 -20.67 -9.33
C PRO A 214 -16.54 -20.90 -10.81
N GLU A 215 -17.44 -20.54 -11.71
CA GLU A 215 -17.29 -20.60 -13.16
C GLU A 215 -16.66 -19.35 -13.80
N VAL A 216 -15.93 -18.52 -13.05
CA VAL A 216 -14.95 -17.67 -13.72
C VAL A 216 -13.88 -18.60 -14.27
N THR A 217 -14.07 -19.05 -15.49
CA THR A 217 -13.07 -19.77 -16.26
C THR A 217 -11.83 -18.92 -16.34
N VAL A 218 -10.94 -19.12 -15.35
CA VAL A 218 -9.58 -18.60 -15.41
C VAL A 218 -8.95 -19.22 -16.64
N SER A 219 -8.79 -18.42 -17.68
CA SER A 219 -8.08 -18.90 -18.88
C SER A 219 -6.70 -19.37 -18.42
N PRO A 220 -6.34 -20.65 -18.59
CA PRO A 220 -5.08 -21.18 -18.10
C PRO A 220 -3.89 -20.78 -18.98
N ARG A 221 -3.99 -19.65 -19.70
CA ARG A 221 -2.87 -19.17 -20.49
C ARG A 221 -1.85 -18.51 -19.58
N PRO A 222 -0.69 -19.16 -19.35
CA PRO A 222 0.39 -18.53 -18.60
C PRO A 222 0.82 -17.24 -19.32
N PRO A 223 1.18 -16.18 -18.57
CA PRO A 223 1.70 -14.97 -19.17
C PRO A 223 2.93 -15.33 -20.03
N ARG A 224 2.91 -14.99 -21.29
CA ARG A 224 4.05 -15.21 -22.20
C ARG A 224 5.08 -14.12 -21.91
N TRP A 225 6.11 -14.45 -21.15
CA TRP A 225 7.28 -13.61 -20.99
C TRP A 225 8.03 -13.54 -22.32
N ARG A 226 8.13 -12.36 -22.89
CA ARG A 226 9.11 -12.09 -23.96
C ARG A 226 10.36 -11.49 -23.32
N THR A 227 11.51 -12.01 -23.71
CA THR A 227 12.83 -11.48 -23.41
C THR A 227 12.93 -10.03 -23.93
N GLY A 228 12.55 -9.05 -23.09
CA GLY A 228 12.51 -7.64 -23.48
C GLY A 228 11.67 -6.75 -22.54
N GLY A 229 10.99 -7.29 -21.55
CA GLY A 229 10.42 -6.52 -20.42
C GLY A 229 9.28 -5.54 -20.71
N LEU A 230 8.59 -5.64 -21.85
CA LEU A 230 7.44 -4.77 -22.17
C LEU A 230 6.14 -5.58 -22.23
N TRP A 231 5.15 -5.15 -21.44
CA TRP A 231 3.78 -5.65 -21.49
C TRP A 231 3.05 -5.10 -22.72
N ARG A 232 2.36 -5.95 -23.43
CA ARG A 232 1.26 -5.59 -24.33
C ARG A 232 0.00 -6.31 -23.95
#